data_e0a865cdb921a768dd3860527973e5e4
#
_entry.id   e0a865cdb921a768dd3860527973e5e4
#
_cell.length_a   1.000
_cell.length_b   1.000
_cell.length_c   1.000
_cell.angle_alpha   90.00
_cell.angle_beta   90.00
_cell.angle_gamma   90.00
#
_symmetry.space_group_name_H-M   'P 1'
#
loop_
_entity.id
_entity.type
_entity.pdbx_description
1 polymer ?
#
loop_
_entity_poly.entity_id
_entity_poly.type
_entity_poly.pdbx_seq_one_letter_code
_entity_poly.pdbx_strand_id
1 'polypeptide(L)'
;MDQSKKGFLPVLQGVQLSTAQCLTTAEDREKMSAVPYASAIGSIMYAMLCTRPDVNLAVSLVGRYQSNPGMEHWTAVKNILKYLKRTKHMFLVYGGDEELVVKGYVDASFDTDLDDSKSQTGYVYILNGGPVSWCSCKQSVVAGSTCEAEYMAASEAAQEAIWMKEFITDLGVISNASGPMTLFCDNTGAIALAKEPRFHRKTRHIKRRFNSIRENVRNGDIDICKVHTDLNVADPLTKPLPRAKHDPHQNSMGVRFITM
;
A
#
# COMPACT_ATOMS: atom_id res chain seq x y z
N MET A 1 -6.48 -11.04 -24.53
CA MET A 1 -6.06 -9.67 -24.08
C MET A 1 -5.53 -8.79 -25.22
N ASP A 2 -5.05 -9.34 -26.32
CA ASP A 2 -4.40 -8.54 -27.39
C ASP A 2 -5.30 -7.48 -28.02
N GLN A 3 -6.59 -7.75 -28.18
CA GLN A 3 -7.59 -6.83 -28.71
C GLN A 3 -8.25 -5.93 -27.63
N SER A 4 -7.89 -6.08 -26.34
CA SER A 4 -8.52 -5.28 -25.28
C SER A 4 -8.03 -3.83 -25.30
N LYS A 5 -8.93 -2.89 -24.99
CA LYS A 5 -8.57 -1.48 -24.77
C LYS A 5 -7.58 -1.37 -23.59
N LYS A 6 -6.67 -0.38 -23.65
CA LYS A 6 -5.73 -0.08 -22.56
C LYS A 6 -6.48 0.56 -21.38
N GLY A 7 -6.16 0.16 -20.15
CA GLY A 7 -6.68 0.77 -18.92
C GLY A 7 -5.78 1.92 -18.44
N PHE A 8 -6.35 2.94 -17.85
CA PHE A 8 -5.58 4.10 -17.35
C PHE A 8 -5.22 3.97 -15.87
N LEU A 9 -6.02 3.26 -15.09
CA LEU A 9 -5.86 3.09 -13.65
C LEU A 9 -5.96 1.61 -13.28
N PRO A 10 -5.19 1.13 -12.28
CA PRO A 10 -5.29 -0.25 -11.81
C PRO A 10 -6.60 -0.51 -11.06
N VAL A 11 -7.08 0.49 -10.31
CA VAL A 11 -8.39 0.49 -9.63
C VAL A 11 -9.20 1.67 -10.16
N LEU A 12 -10.42 1.42 -10.59
CA LEU A 12 -11.33 2.47 -11.03
C LEU A 12 -12.07 3.07 -9.83
N GLN A 13 -12.21 4.40 -9.82
CA GLN A 13 -13.02 5.08 -8.81
C GLN A 13 -14.47 4.59 -8.84
N GLY A 14 -15.08 4.43 -7.65
CA GLY A 14 -16.46 3.97 -7.52
C GLY A 14 -16.66 2.45 -7.69
N VAL A 15 -15.63 1.70 -8.05
CA VAL A 15 -15.70 0.23 -8.03
C VAL A 15 -15.51 -0.25 -6.60
N GLN A 16 -16.54 -0.89 -6.07
CA GLN A 16 -16.54 -1.51 -4.75
C GLN A 16 -16.71 -3.02 -4.92
N LEU A 17 -15.84 -3.78 -4.29
CA LEU A 17 -15.89 -5.24 -4.28
C LEU A 17 -16.35 -5.72 -2.90
N SER A 18 -17.17 -6.78 -2.88
CA SER A 18 -17.71 -7.37 -1.65
C SER A 18 -18.02 -8.85 -1.82
N THR A 19 -18.19 -9.54 -0.70
CA THR A 19 -18.63 -10.95 -0.67
C THR A 19 -20.03 -11.15 -1.25
N ALA A 20 -20.88 -10.11 -1.30
CA ALA A 20 -22.19 -10.16 -1.95
C ALA A 20 -22.11 -10.46 -3.47
N GLN A 21 -20.97 -10.20 -4.09
CA GLN A 21 -20.70 -10.49 -5.51
C GLN A 21 -20.09 -11.89 -5.74
N CYS A 22 -19.89 -12.66 -4.68
CA CYS A 22 -19.43 -14.04 -4.77
C CYS A 22 -20.50 -14.95 -5.35
N LEU A 23 -20.05 -16.10 -5.89
CA LEU A 23 -20.94 -17.04 -6.57
C LEU A 23 -21.87 -17.76 -5.58
N THR A 24 -23.18 -17.71 -5.83
CA THR A 24 -24.19 -18.37 -5.01
C THR A 24 -24.85 -19.54 -5.74
N THR A 25 -24.98 -19.48 -7.08
CA THR A 25 -25.67 -20.49 -7.90
C THR A 25 -24.68 -21.47 -8.54
N ALA A 26 -25.17 -22.67 -8.88
CA ALA A 26 -24.40 -23.67 -9.61
C ALA A 26 -24.06 -23.20 -11.04
N GLU A 27 -24.99 -22.50 -11.68
CA GLU A 27 -24.81 -21.96 -13.04
C GLU A 27 -23.68 -20.90 -13.08
N ASP A 28 -23.62 -20.00 -12.09
CA ASP A 28 -22.55 -19.00 -12.00
C ASP A 28 -21.18 -19.65 -11.75
N ARG A 29 -21.14 -20.70 -10.92
CA ARG A 29 -19.92 -21.48 -10.68
C ARG A 29 -19.43 -22.16 -11.96
N GLU A 30 -20.33 -22.71 -12.76
CA GLU A 30 -19.99 -23.32 -14.04
C GLU A 30 -19.39 -22.27 -14.99
N LYS A 31 -20.00 -21.09 -15.12
CA LYS A 31 -19.48 -19.98 -15.93
C LYS A 31 -18.09 -19.52 -15.48
N MET A 32 -17.85 -19.49 -14.17
CA MET A 32 -16.57 -19.06 -13.59
C MET A 32 -15.50 -20.15 -13.60
N SER A 33 -15.86 -21.42 -13.74
CA SER A 33 -14.91 -22.55 -13.74
C SER A 33 -13.88 -22.46 -14.86
N ALA A 34 -14.26 -21.87 -16.00
CA ALA A 34 -13.36 -21.63 -17.14
C ALA A 34 -12.48 -20.39 -16.98
N VAL A 35 -12.71 -19.57 -15.96
CA VAL A 35 -11.98 -18.31 -15.73
C VAL A 35 -10.74 -18.59 -14.88
N PRO A 36 -9.52 -18.29 -15.37
CA PRO A 36 -8.29 -18.57 -14.64
C PRO A 36 -8.00 -17.48 -13.59
N TYR A 37 -8.94 -17.27 -12.64
CA TYR A 37 -8.88 -16.18 -11.66
C TYR A 37 -7.63 -16.26 -10.78
N ALA A 38 -7.41 -17.39 -10.11
CA ALA A 38 -6.29 -17.58 -9.20
C ALA A 38 -4.94 -17.47 -9.92
N SER A 39 -4.84 -18.07 -11.13
CA SER A 39 -3.63 -17.98 -11.96
C SER A 39 -3.33 -16.57 -12.42
N ALA A 40 -4.35 -15.79 -12.79
CA ALA A 40 -4.19 -14.38 -13.16
C ALA A 40 -3.71 -13.55 -11.98
N ILE A 41 -4.31 -13.73 -10.79
CA ILE A 41 -3.87 -13.02 -9.57
C ILE A 41 -2.44 -13.41 -9.20
N GLY A 42 -2.08 -14.69 -9.21
CA GLY A 42 -0.72 -15.15 -8.92
C GLY A 42 0.33 -14.50 -9.83
N SER A 43 0.03 -14.40 -11.13
CA SER A 43 0.92 -13.75 -12.10
C SER A 43 1.05 -12.24 -11.85
N ILE A 44 -0.07 -11.56 -11.54
CA ILE A 44 -0.05 -10.12 -11.23
C ILE A 44 0.66 -9.86 -9.89
N MET A 45 0.45 -10.73 -8.90
CA MET A 45 1.10 -10.65 -7.58
C MET A 45 2.62 -10.76 -7.72
N TYR A 46 3.12 -11.63 -8.56
CA TYR A 46 4.56 -11.71 -8.83
C TYR A 46 5.10 -10.39 -9.41
N ALA A 47 4.44 -9.82 -10.41
CA ALA A 47 4.82 -8.53 -10.96
C ALA A 47 4.75 -7.40 -9.89
N MET A 48 3.71 -7.40 -9.06
CA MET A 48 3.52 -6.46 -7.96
C MET A 48 4.68 -6.54 -6.96
N LEU A 49 5.06 -7.73 -6.54
CA LEU A 49 6.11 -7.92 -5.54
C LEU A 49 7.51 -7.58 -6.08
N CYS A 50 7.75 -7.78 -7.37
CA CYS A 50 9.07 -7.59 -7.94
C CYS A 50 9.33 -6.17 -8.46
N THR A 51 8.35 -5.55 -9.14
CA THR A 51 8.60 -4.32 -9.92
C THR A 51 7.43 -3.36 -10.03
N ARG A 52 6.25 -3.68 -9.51
CA ARG A 52 5.03 -2.91 -9.75
C ARG A 52 4.28 -2.57 -8.46
N PRO A 53 4.86 -1.72 -7.58
CA PRO A 53 4.20 -1.24 -6.37
C PRO A 53 2.86 -0.54 -6.67
N ASP A 54 2.73 0.08 -7.80
CA ASP A 54 1.56 0.83 -8.28
C ASP A 54 0.29 -0.02 -8.49
N VAL A 55 0.39 -1.34 -8.55
CA VAL A 55 -0.79 -2.24 -8.60
C VAL A 55 -1.09 -2.90 -7.25
N ASN A 56 -0.36 -2.59 -6.18
CA ASN A 56 -0.47 -3.29 -4.90
C ASN A 56 -1.89 -3.20 -4.30
N LEU A 57 -2.48 -2.01 -4.25
CA LEU A 57 -3.87 -1.86 -3.79
C LEU A 57 -4.83 -2.73 -4.60
N ALA A 58 -4.72 -2.70 -5.93
CA ALA A 58 -5.59 -3.45 -6.81
C ALA A 58 -5.51 -4.97 -6.54
N VAL A 59 -4.29 -5.49 -6.38
CA VAL A 59 -4.05 -6.90 -6.06
C VAL A 59 -4.56 -7.26 -4.67
N SER A 60 -4.32 -6.39 -3.67
CA SER A 60 -4.85 -6.55 -2.31
C SER A 60 -6.38 -6.67 -2.31
N LEU A 61 -7.08 -5.84 -3.09
CA LEU A 61 -8.53 -5.86 -3.18
C LEU A 61 -9.05 -7.15 -3.83
N VAL A 62 -8.57 -7.51 -5.03
CA VAL A 62 -9.07 -8.69 -5.74
C VAL A 62 -8.61 -10.01 -5.11
N GLY A 63 -7.49 -9.99 -4.41
CA GLY A 63 -6.94 -11.15 -3.71
C GLY A 63 -7.83 -11.70 -2.59
N ARG A 64 -8.70 -10.86 -2.02
CA ARG A 64 -9.63 -11.25 -0.94
C ARG A 64 -10.66 -12.28 -1.36
N TYR A 65 -10.99 -12.32 -2.66
CA TYR A 65 -12.09 -13.13 -3.21
C TYR A 65 -11.61 -14.39 -3.96
N GLN A 66 -10.34 -14.79 -3.80
CA GLN A 66 -9.77 -15.95 -4.54
C GLN A 66 -10.51 -17.27 -4.32
N SER A 67 -11.10 -17.47 -3.13
CA SER A 67 -11.79 -18.69 -2.78
C SER A 67 -13.16 -18.85 -3.48
N ASN A 68 -13.83 -17.74 -3.80
CA ASN A 68 -15.15 -17.73 -4.44
C ASN A 68 -15.37 -16.45 -5.27
N PRO A 69 -14.62 -16.22 -6.35
CA PRO A 69 -14.69 -14.99 -7.13
C PRO A 69 -15.93 -14.97 -8.02
N GLY A 70 -16.64 -13.83 -8.07
CA GLY A 70 -17.71 -13.58 -9.04
C GLY A 70 -17.20 -12.82 -10.27
N MET A 71 -18.11 -12.58 -11.24
CA MET A 71 -17.78 -11.92 -12.52
C MET A 71 -17.30 -10.47 -12.35
N GLU A 72 -17.74 -9.77 -11.32
CA GLU A 72 -17.31 -8.41 -11.02
C GLU A 72 -15.86 -8.39 -10.50
N HIS A 73 -15.50 -9.36 -9.65
CA HIS A 73 -14.12 -9.58 -9.24
C HIS A 73 -13.21 -9.85 -10.44
N TRP A 74 -13.68 -10.69 -11.39
CA TRP A 74 -12.95 -10.96 -12.65
C TRP A 74 -12.82 -9.70 -13.51
N THR A 75 -13.83 -8.85 -13.54
CA THR A 75 -13.76 -7.57 -14.25
C THR A 75 -12.72 -6.64 -13.66
N ALA A 76 -12.59 -6.60 -12.33
CA ALA A 76 -11.52 -5.87 -11.66
C ALA A 76 -10.13 -6.41 -12.02
N VAL A 77 -9.93 -7.73 -12.03
CA VAL A 77 -8.67 -8.36 -12.48
C VAL A 77 -8.35 -7.98 -13.94
N LYS A 78 -9.35 -8.01 -14.83
CA LYS A 78 -9.16 -7.55 -16.22
C LYS A 78 -8.73 -6.08 -16.31
N ASN A 79 -9.19 -5.21 -15.42
CA ASN A 79 -8.77 -3.81 -15.38
C ASN A 79 -7.29 -3.68 -15.00
N ILE A 80 -6.81 -4.47 -14.02
CA ILE A 80 -5.38 -4.51 -13.68
C ILE A 80 -4.55 -4.94 -14.91
N LEU A 81 -4.97 -6.00 -15.59
CA LEU A 81 -4.28 -6.47 -16.80
C LEU A 81 -4.27 -5.43 -17.93
N LYS A 82 -5.36 -4.67 -18.12
CA LYS A 82 -5.42 -3.57 -19.09
C LYS A 82 -4.47 -2.43 -18.72
N TYR A 83 -4.37 -2.11 -17.43
CA TYR A 83 -3.44 -1.12 -16.92
C TYR A 83 -1.98 -1.57 -17.14
N LEU A 84 -1.63 -2.80 -16.78
CA LEU A 84 -0.31 -3.37 -17.02
C LEU A 84 0.04 -3.40 -18.51
N LYS A 85 -0.93 -3.71 -19.39
CA LYS A 85 -0.75 -3.62 -20.85
C LYS A 85 -0.41 -2.21 -21.32
N ARG A 86 -1.02 -1.18 -20.74
CA ARG A 86 -0.71 0.23 -21.05
C ARG A 86 0.69 0.62 -20.59
N THR A 87 1.07 0.17 -19.40
CA THR A 87 2.31 0.54 -18.72
C THR A 87 3.44 -0.48 -18.87
N LYS A 88 3.36 -1.36 -19.88
CA LYS A 88 4.33 -2.45 -20.11
C LYS A 88 5.76 -1.98 -20.43
N HIS A 89 5.94 -0.71 -20.78
CA HIS A 89 7.24 -0.08 -21.06
C HIS A 89 7.69 0.86 -19.93
N MET A 90 7.01 0.82 -18.79
CA MET A 90 7.47 1.47 -17.57
C MET A 90 8.31 0.50 -16.77
N PHE A 91 9.34 1.03 -16.13
CA PHE A 91 10.32 0.27 -15.37
C PHE A 91 10.37 0.82 -13.95
N LEU A 92 10.74 -0.02 -13.02
CA LEU A 92 11.15 0.41 -11.69
C LEU A 92 12.59 0.92 -11.80
N VAL A 93 12.79 2.20 -11.50
CA VAL A 93 14.05 2.91 -11.73
C VAL A 93 14.59 3.42 -10.41
N TYR A 94 15.86 3.12 -10.16
CA TYR A 94 16.63 3.63 -9.04
C TYR A 94 17.71 4.58 -9.56
N GLY A 95 18.12 5.54 -8.73
CA GLY A 95 19.15 6.51 -9.05
C GLY A 95 18.61 7.94 -9.08
N GLY A 96 19.52 8.91 -8.89
CA GLY A 96 19.23 10.33 -8.92
C GLY A 96 19.36 11.04 -7.57
N ASP A 97 19.44 10.33 -6.46
CA ASP A 97 19.75 10.91 -5.16
C ASP A 97 21.26 10.85 -4.90
N GLU A 98 21.85 11.96 -4.44
CA GLU A 98 23.27 12.03 -4.06
C GLU A 98 23.53 11.29 -2.74
N GLU A 99 22.56 11.24 -1.86
CA GLU A 99 22.64 10.56 -0.58
C GLU A 99 21.71 9.34 -0.52
N LEU A 100 22.23 8.23 0.02
CA LEU A 100 21.46 7.02 0.26
C LEU A 100 20.67 7.16 1.57
N VAL A 101 19.53 7.84 1.52
CA VAL A 101 18.63 8.04 2.65
C VAL A 101 17.32 7.32 2.38
N VAL A 102 16.90 6.47 3.32
CA VAL A 102 15.60 5.80 3.25
C VAL A 102 14.50 6.74 3.75
N LYS A 103 13.46 6.94 2.93
CA LYS A 103 12.29 7.75 3.27
C LYS A 103 11.05 6.88 3.23
N GLY A 104 10.34 6.76 4.35
CA GLY A 104 9.06 6.05 4.45
C GLY A 104 7.88 6.98 4.28
N TYR A 105 6.83 6.51 3.62
CA TYR A 105 5.54 7.19 3.51
C TYR A 105 4.45 6.23 3.96
N VAL A 106 3.47 6.72 4.72
CA VAL A 106 2.36 5.91 5.21
C VAL A 106 1.04 6.65 5.07
N ASP A 107 0.00 5.89 4.77
CA ASP A 107 -1.39 6.36 4.64
C ASP A 107 -2.36 5.28 5.12
N ALA A 108 -3.58 5.67 5.48
CA ALA A 108 -4.68 4.75 5.72
C ALA A 108 -5.98 5.26 5.09
N SER A 109 -6.74 4.35 4.51
CA SER A 109 -8.10 4.63 4.06
C SER A 109 -9.10 4.04 5.05
N PHE A 110 -9.74 4.92 5.82
CA PHE A 110 -10.63 4.56 6.91
C PHE A 110 -11.94 3.94 6.40
N ASP A 111 -12.37 2.83 7.03
CA ASP A 111 -13.69 2.18 6.83
C ASP A 111 -14.01 1.89 5.35
N THR A 112 -13.05 1.33 4.62
CA THR A 112 -13.19 1.13 3.16
C THR A 112 -13.63 -0.25 2.75
N ASP A 113 -13.58 -1.25 3.63
CA ASP A 113 -14.03 -2.61 3.34
C ASP A 113 -15.53 -2.75 3.62
N LEU A 114 -16.30 -3.10 2.58
CA LEU A 114 -17.76 -3.23 2.68
C LEU A 114 -18.20 -4.44 3.50
N ASP A 115 -17.36 -5.45 3.63
CA ASP A 115 -17.73 -6.71 4.28
C ASP A 115 -17.52 -6.65 5.80
N ASP A 116 -16.52 -5.89 6.28
CA ASP A 116 -16.18 -5.88 7.72
C ASP A 116 -15.72 -4.53 8.26
N SER A 117 -15.97 -3.43 7.54
CA SER A 117 -15.65 -2.04 7.94
C SER A 117 -14.19 -1.82 8.36
N LYS A 118 -13.27 -2.64 7.88
CA LYS A 118 -11.85 -2.45 8.14
C LYS A 118 -11.23 -1.46 7.20
N SER A 119 -10.23 -0.77 7.72
CA SER A 119 -9.42 0.19 6.98
C SER A 119 -8.35 -0.50 6.14
N GLN A 120 -7.81 0.23 5.16
CA GLN A 120 -6.67 -0.19 4.35
C GLN A 120 -5.41 0.55 4.82
N THR A 121 -4.35 -0.18 5.13
CA THR A 121 -3.00 0.37 5.37
C THR A 121 -2.23 0.39 4.06
N GLY A 122 -1.49 1.49 3.80
CA GLY A 122 -0.50 1.58 2.74
C GLY A 122 0.79 2.18 3.26
N TYR A 123 1.94 1.60 2.91
CA TYR A 123 3.23 2.22 3.12
C TYR A 123 4.19 1.92 1.97
N VAL A 124 5.15 2.80 1.78
CA VAL A 124 6.26 2.62 0.82
C VAL A 124 7.53 3.25 1.38
N TYR A 125 8.63 2.54 1.27
CA TYR A 125 9.98 3.01 1.59
C TYR A 125 10.76 3.23 0.31
N ILE A 126 11.26 4.45 0.14
CA ILE A 126 12.02 4.89 -1.04
C ILE A 126 13.49 5.01 -0.66
N LEU A 127 14.36 4.42 -1.46
CA LEU A 127 15.81 4.57 -1.38
C LEU A 127 16.34 4.86 -2.79
N ASN A 128 17.15 5.90 -2.93
CA ASN A 128 17.75 6.28 -4.21
C ASN A 128 16.73 6.39 -5.36
N GLY A 129 15.59 7.10 -5.09
CA GLY A 129 14.55 7.39 -6.09
C GLY A 129 13.66 6.22 -6.49
N GLY A 130 13.81 5.04 -5.88
CA GLY A 130 12.99 3.85 -6.12
C GLY A 130 12.54 3.16 -4.83
N PRO A 131 11.40 2.43 -4.84
CA PRO A 131 10.86 1.76 -3.67
C PRO A 131 11.63 0.48 -3.37
N VAL A 132 11.98 0.27 -2.11
CA VAL A 132 12.68 -0.92 -1.60
C VAL A 132 11.80 -1.82 -0.76
N SER A 133 10.73 -1.27 -0.17
CA SER A 133 9.66 -2.02 0.47
C SER A 133 8.33 -1.29 0.30
N TRP A 134 7.24 -2.03 0.13
CA TRP A 134 5.88 -1.47 -0.01
C TRP A 134 4.83 -2.48 0.40
N CYS A 135 3.71 -1.97 0.90
CA CYS A 135 2.58 -2.78 1.30
C CYS A 135 1.26 -2.05 1.06
N SER A 136 0.25 -2.81 0.69
CA SER A 136 -1.15 -2.41 0.75
C SER A 136 -1.94 -3.58 1.33
N CYS A 137 -2.43 -3.45 2.55
CA CYS A 137 -3.13 -4.55 3.24
C CYS A 137 -4.34 -4.05 4.04
N LYS A 138 -5.34 -4.92 4.18
CA LYS A 138 -6.48 -4.67 5.06
C LYS A 138 -6.04 -4.77 6.52
N GLN A 139 -6.39 -3.80 7.34
CA GLN A 139 -6.11 -3.82 8.77
C GLN A 139 -6.78 -5.02 9.45
N SER A 140 -6.13 -5.58 10.45
CA SER A 140 -6.62 -6.78 11.14
C SER A 140 -7.73 -6.50 12.14
N VAL A 141 -7.95 -5.24 12.51
CA VAL A 141 -8.97 -4.75 13.43
C VAL A 141 -9.68 -3.54 12.83
N VAL A 142 -10.92 -3.31 13.28
CA VAL A 142 -11.68 -2.12 12.91
C VAL A 142 -11.13 -0.93 13.70
N ALA A 143 -10.85 0.18 13.02
CA ALA A 143 -10.48 1.45 13.64
C ALA A 143 -11.74 2.22 14.05
N GLY A 144 -11.70 2.93 15.16
CA GLY A 144 -12.81 3.76 15.63
C GLY A 144 -12.83 5.17 15.02
N SER A 145 -11.80 5.55 14.27
CA SER A 145 -11.67 6.85 13.61
C SER A 145 -10.57 6.83 12.55
N THR A 146 -10.58 7.82 11.65
CA THR A 146 -9.49 8.03 10.68
C THR A 146 -8.14 8.16 11.38
N CYS A 147 -8.06 8.92 12.47
CA CYS A 147 -6.82 9.09 13.24
C CYS A 147 -6.29 7.76 13.78
N GLU A 148 -7.18 6.87 14.20
CA GLU A 148 -6.80 5.55 14.70
C GLU A 148 -6.34 4.62 13.58
N ALA A 149 -7.01 4.64 12.42
CA ALA A 149 -6.59 3.90 11.25
C ALA A 149 -5.17 4.32 10.80
N GLU A 150 -4.92 5.62 10.74
CA GLU A 150 -3.61 6.19 10.42
C GLU A 150 -2.52 5.82 11.43
N TYR A 151 -2.86 5.88 12.73
CA TYR A 151 -1.94 5.46 13.78
C TYR A 151 -1.59 3.97 13.69
N MET A 152 -2.56 3.11 13.38
CA MET A 152 -2.31 1.68 13.16
C MET A 152 -1.43 1.45 11.92
N ALA A 153 -1.70 2.16 10.82
CA ALA A 153 -0.87 2.08 9.63
C ALA A 153 0.57 2.53 9.90
N ALA A 154 0.74 3.66 10.60
CA ALA A 154 2.06 4.16 11.00
C ALA A 154 2.81 3.17 11.89
N SER A 155 2.11 2.44 12.76
CA SER A 155 2.72 1.40 13.59
C SER A 155 3.19 0.18 12.78
N GLU A 156 2.43 -0.25 11.77
CA GLU A 156 2.82 -1.33 10.86
C GLU A 156 4.02 -0.92 10.00
N ALA A 157 4.00 0.30 9.45
CA ALA A 157 5.13 0.86 8.72
C ALA A 157 6.39 0.97 9.60
N ALA A 158 6.26 1.42 10.85
CA ALA A 158 7.39 1.54 11.77
C ALA A 158 8.08 0.19 12.05
N GLN A 159 7.35 -0.91 12.11
CA GLN A 159 7.94 -2.25 12.27
C GLN A 159 8.81 -2.62 11.07
N GLU A 160 8.35 -2.34 9.86
CA GLU A 160 9.12 -2.53 8.63
C GLU A 160 10.38 -1.65 8.60
N ALA A 161 10.26 -0.38 9.06
CA ALA A 161 11.40 0.53 9.16
C ALA A 161 12.49 0.00 10.08
N ILE A 162 12.13 -0.54 11.25
CA ILE A 162 13.10 -1.08 12.20
C ILE A 162 13.85 -2.26 11.57
N TRP A 163 13.12 -3.20 10.99
CA TRP A 163 13.76 -4.33 10.29
C TRP A 163 14.69 -3.86 9.18
N MET A 164 14.25 -2.90 8.37
CA MET A 164 15.07 -2.35 7.28
C MET A 164 16.30 -1.63 7.79
N LYS A 165 16.20 -0.86 8.88
CA LYS A 165 17.32 -0.19 9.54
C LYS A 165 18.40 -1.18 9.98
N GLU A 166 17.98 -2.27 10.66
CA GLU A 166 18.88 -3.34 11.07
C GLU A 166 19.56 -3.98 9.87
N PHE A 167 18.77 -4.36 8.85
CA PHE A 167 19.28 -4.98 7.63
C PHE A 167 20.30 -4.10 6.89
N ILE A 168 20.01 -2.80 6.71
CA ILE A 168 20.92 -1.85 6.04
C ILE A 168 22.19 -1.62 6.87
N THR A 169 22.06 -1.59 8.19
CA THR A 169 23.19 -1.45 9.11
C THR A 169 24.13 -2.66 8.99
N ASP A 170 23.59 -3.87 8.98
CA ASP A 170 24.33 -5.11 8.85
C ASP A 170 25.05 -5.23 7.49
N LEU A 171 24.42 -4.71 6.44
CA LEU A 171 25.04 -4.65 5.11
C LEU A 171 26.23 -3.67 5.03
N GLY A 172 26.31 -2.67 5.91
CA GLY A 172 27.37 -1.69 5.95
C GLY A 172 27.46 -0.77 4.72
N VAL A 173 26.38 -0.65 3.94
CA VAL A 173 26.37 0.10 2.67
C VAL A 173 26.01 1.57 2.83
N ILE A 174 25.46 1.99 3.97
CA ILE A 174 25.08 3.36 4.28
C ILE A 174 25.86 3.83 5.51
N SER A 175 26.71 4.84 5.33
CA SER A 175 27.61 5.35 6.37
C SER A 175 26.88 5.94 7.59
N ASN A 176 25.65 6.40 7.46
CA ASN A 176 24.83 7.04 8.51
C ASN A 176 23.54 6.27 8.82
N ALA A 177 23.54 4.95 8.70
CA ALA A 177 22.37 4.11 9.00
C ALA A 177 21.93 4.15 10.48
N SER A 178 22.74 4.73 11.38
CA SER A 178 22.48 4.82 12.81
C SER A 178 21.44 5.89 13.22
N GLY A 179 21.09 6.83 12.34
CA GLY A 179 20.07 7.84 12.58
C GLY A 179 18.64 7.27 12.60
N PRO A 180 17.63 8.09 13.02
CA PRO A 180 16.24 7.68 12.95
C PRO A 180 15.78 7.50 11.50
N MET A 181 14.96 6.46 11.25
CA MET A 181 14.28 6.29 9.98
C MET A 181 13.14 7.31 9.86
N THR A 182 13.13 8.11 8.81
CA THR A 182 12.07 9.10 8.58
C THR A 182 10.81 8.44 8.02
N LEU A 183 9.69 8.61 8.71
CA LEU A 183 8.36 8.15 8.28
C LEU A 183 7.43 9.35 8.09
N PHE A 184 7.00 9.61 6.87
CA PHE A 184 6.08 10.67 6.52
C PHE A 184 4.63 10.20 6.63
N CYS A 185 3.81 10.98 7.37
CA CYS A 185 2.37 10.77 7.57
C CYS A 185 1.65 12.10 7.37
N ASP A 186 0.45 12.07 6.77
CA ASP A 186 -0.32 13.31 6.55
C ASP A 186 -1.35 13.59 7.65
N ASN A 187 -1.53 12.70 8.62
CA ASN A 187 -2.46 12.85 9.73
C ASN A 187 -1.79 13.39 10.99
N THR A 188 -2.06 14.67 11.33
CA THR A 188 -1.48 15.32 12.52
C THR A 188 -1.89 14.66 13.82
N GLY A 189 -3.10 14.09 13.91
CA GLY A 189 -3.57 13.38 15.09
C GLY A 189 -2.80 12.07 15.31
N ALA A 190 -2.54 11.31 14.25
CA ALA A 190 -1.74 10.09 14.32
C ALA A 190 -0.28 10.39 14.72
N ILE A 191 0.32 11.44 14.15
CA ILE A 191 1.65 11.92 14.53
C ILE A 191 1.71 12.30 16.01
N ALA A 192 0.71 13.08 16.50
CA ALA A 192 0.63 13.47 17.89
C ALA A 192 0.51 12.24 18.82
N LEU A 193 -0.32 11.25 18.44
CA LEU A 193 -0.45 10.00 19.19
C LEU A 193 0.86 9.18 19.23
N ALA A 194 1.63 9.18 18.15
CA ALA A 194 2.91 8.48 18.09
C ALA A 194 3.99 9.15 18.94
N LYS A 195 3.99 10.49 18.99
CA LYS A 195 4.94 11.30 19.80
C LYS A 195 4.54 11.44 21.28
N GLU A 196 3.31 11.06 21.65
CA GLU A 196 2.78 11.20 23.01
C GLU A 196 3.44 10.20 23.98
N PRO A 197 4.12 10.66 25.04
CA PRO A 197 4.82 9.77 25.98
C PRO A 197 3.90 9.01 26.94
N ARG A 198 2.63 9.43 27.07
CA ARG A 198 1.69 8.84 28.05
C ARG A 198 0.57 8.04 27.38
N PHE A 199 0.21 6.91 28.01
CA PHE A 199 -0.98 6.15 27.63
C PHE A 199 -2.25 6.94 27.98
N HIS A 200 -2.97 7.44 26.96
CA HIS A 200 -4.27 8.05 27.17
C HIS A 200 -5.39 7.00 27.27
N ARG A 201 -6.44 7.32 28.06
CA ARG A 201 -7.68 6.50 28.11
C ARG A 201 -8.28 6.24 26.73
N LYS A 202 -8.11 7.17 25.79
CA LYS A 202 -8.62 7.10 24.41
C LYS A 202 -7.99 6.00 23.54
N THR A 203 -6.82 5.48 23.88
CA THR A 203 -6.10 4.46 23.08
C THR A 203 -6.07 3.08 23.73
N ARG A 204 -6.81 2.86 24.82
CA ARG A 204 -6.81 1.58 25.56
C ARG A 204 -7.34 0.41 24.76
N HIS A 205 -8.24 0.66 23.81
CA HIS A 205 -8.82 -0.36 22.94
C HIS A 205 -7.92 -0.75 21.76
N ILE A 206 -6.92 0.09 21.42
CA ILE A 206 -5.92 -0.21 20.40
C ILE A 206 -5.06 -1.36 20.91
N LYS A 207 -4.93 -2.43 20.11
CA LYS A 207 -4.11 -3.59 20.47
C LYS A 207 -2.68 -3.16 20.82
N ARG A 208 -2.12 -3.77 21.88
CA ARG A 208 -0.78 -3.45 22.40
C ARG A 208 0.31 -3.41 21.31
N ARG A 209 0.18 -4.24 20.27
CA ARG A 209 1.13 -4.28 19.15
C ARG A 209 1.29 -2.96 18.40
N PHE A 210 0.24 -2.10 18.37
CA PHE A 210 0.32 -0.80 17.71
C PHE A 210 0.96 0.29 18.58
N ASN A 211 1.23 0.00 19.85
CA ASN A 211 1.89 0.95 20.73
C ASN A 211 3.43 0.93 20.61
N SER A 212 3.99 -0.02 19.86
CA SER A 212 5.43 -0.11 19.61
C SER A 212 5.99 1.12 18.90
N ILE A 213 5.20 1.79 18.06
CA ILE A 213 5.65 3.01 17.38
C ILE A 213 6.07 4.12 18.38
N ARG A 214 5.40 4.25 19.52
CA ARG A 214 5.76 5.23 20.55
C ARG A 214 7.11 4.94 21.19
N GLU A 215 7.41 3.66 21.37
CA GLU A 215 8.71 3.22 21.90
C GLU A 215 9.80 3.51 20.87
N ASN A 216 9.57 3.20 19.61
CA ASN A 216 10.51 3.44 18.51
C ASN A 216 10.78 4.94 18.30
N VAL A 217 9.74 5.79 18.39
CA VAL A 217 9.90 7.26 18.31
C VAL A 217 10.66 7.79 19.53
N ARG A 218 10.34 7.31 20.75
CA ARG A 218 11.04 7.73 21.97
C ARG A 218 12.50 7.30 22.00
N ASN A 219 12.81 6.14 21.46
CA ASN A 219 14.19 5.63 21.40
C ASN A 219 15.02 6.31 20.31
N GLY A 220 14.39 7.10 19.42
CA GLY A 220 15.08 7.73 18.29
C GLY A 220 15.32 6.78 17.11
N ASP A 221 14.57 5.68 17.02
CA ASP A 221 14.64 4.74 15.88
C ASP A 221 13.82 5.24 14.70
N ILE A 222 12.70 5.93 14.98
CA ILE A 222 11.79 6.50 13.99
C ILE A 222 11.61 7.99 14.27
N ASP A 223 11.67 8.81 13.22
CA ASP A 223 11.18 10.19 13.23
C ASP A 223 9.93 10.28 12.34
N ILE A 224 8.77 10.47 12.97
CA ILE A 224 7.51 10.63 12.25
C ILE A 224 7.28 12.10 11.91
N CYS A 225 7.23 12.42 10.62
CA CYS A 225 7.16 13.76 10.07
C CYS A 225 5.85 14.01 9.32
N LYS A 226 5.39 15.25 9.33
CA LYS A 226 4.22 15.68 8.56
C LYS A 226 4.59 15.82 7.08
N VAL A 227 3.74 15.26 6.23
CA VAL A 227 3.72 15.53 4.77
C VAL A 227 2.36 16.11 4.37
N HIS A 228 2.32 16.88 3.29
CA HIS A 228 1.05 17.31 2.70
C HIS A 228 0.38 16.12 2.00
N THR A 229 -0.95 15.98 2.12
CA THR A 229 -1.70 14.84 1.56
C THR A 229 -1.42 14.65 0.07
N ASP A 230 -1.39 15.70 -0.74
CA ASP A 230 -1.09 15.58 -2.17
C ASP A 230 0.35 15.13 -2.50
N LEU A 231 1.24 15.12 -1.52
CA LEU A 231 2.63 14.65 -1.62
C LEU A 231 2.86 13.31 -0.93
N ASN A 232 1.82 12.71 -0.33
CA ASN A 232 1.94 11.42 0.33
C ASN A 232 2.00 10.29 -0.72
N VAL A 233 3.20 9.77 -0.96
CA VAL A 233 3.45 8.73 -1.97
C VAL A 233 2.71 7.43 -1.66
N ALA A 234 2.25 7.22 -0.42
CA ALA A 234 1.48 6.04 -0.01
C ALA A 234 -0.02 6.11 -0.39
N ASP A 235 -0.56 7.27 -0.77
CA ASP A 235 -1.97 7.47 -1.15
C ASP A 235 -2.52 6.41 -2.12
N PRO A 236 -1.86 6.08 -3.24
CA PRO A 236 -2.37 5.08 -4.18
C PRO A 236 -2.35 3.64 -3.67
N LEU A 237 -1.72 3.41 -2.51
CA LEU A 237 -1.69 2.10 -1.84
C LEU A 237 -2.89 1.89 -0.91
N THR A 238 -3.71 2.92 -0.67
CA THR A 238 -4.85 2.88 0.26
C THR A 238 -6.18 3.18 -0.40
N LYS A 239 -6.21 4.01 -1.43
CA LYS A 239 -7.45 4.46 -2.08
C LYS A 239 -7.33 4.61 -3.60
N PRO A 240 -8.43 4.38 -4.36
CA PRO A 240 -8.47 4.64 -5.80
C PRO A 240 -8.36 6.15 -6.07
N LEU A 241 -7.30 6.56 -6.76
CA LEU A 241 -7.08 7.96 -7.12
C LEU A 241 -7.53 8.27 -8.56
N PRO A 242 -7.97 9.51 -8.85
CA PRO A 242 -8.12 9.96 -10.22
C PRO A 242 -6.75 9.98 -10.92
N ARG A 243 -6.75 9.80 -12.24
CA ARG A 243 -5.51 9.69 -13.03
C ARG A 243 -4.54 10.85 -12.80
N ALA A 244 -5.04 12.07 -12.69
CA ALA A 244 -4.22 13.26 -12.46
C ALA A 244 -3.42 13.23 -11.16
N LYS A 245 -3.88 12.48 -10.13
CA LYS A 245 -3.16 12.24 -8.87
C LYS A 245 -2.36 10.92 -8.89
N HIS A 246 -2.91 9.88 -9.51
CA HIS A 246 -2.25 8.57 -9.58
C HIS A 246 -0.93 8.62 -10.36
N ASP A 247 -0.91 9.22 -11.55
CA ASP A 247 0.27 9.21 -12.42
C ASP A 247 1.49 9.92 -11.78
N PRO A 248 1.37 11.09 -11.08
CA PRO A 248 2.46 11.67 -10.29
C PRO A 248 2.97 10.75 -9.17
N HIS A 249 2.09 10.14 -8.39
CA HIS A 249 2.50 9.24 -7.32
C HIS A 249 3.20 7.98 -7.85
N GLN A 250 2.72 7.42 -8.98
CA GLN A 250 3.38 6.31 -9.67
C GLN A 250 4.83 6.68 -10.04
N ASN A 251 5.03 7.89 -10.59
CA ASN A 251 6.36 8.38 -10.92
C ASN A 251 7.23 8.58 -9.67
N SER A 252 6.67 9.09 -8.58
CA SER A 252 7.36 9.25 -7.29
C SER A 252 7.73 7.91 -6.64
N MET A 253 6.97 6.84 -6.93
CA MET A 253 7.36 5.47 -6.59
C MET A 253 8.44 4.89 -7.52
N GLY A 254 9.03 5.67 -8.43
CA GLY A 254 10.06 5.19 -9.35
C GLY A 254 9.54 4.35 -10.52
N VAL A 255 8.23 4.16 -10.69
CA VAL A 255 7.65 3.44 -11.84
C VAL A 255 7.44 4.43 -13.00
N ARG A 256 8.39 4.48 -13.91
CA ARG A 256 8.44 5.51 -14.96
C ARG A 256 8.99 5.00 -16.30
N PHE A 257 8.78 5.76 -17.36
CA PHE A 257 9.42 5.52 -18.63
C PHE A 257 10.90 5.91 -18.55
N ILE A 258 11.77 5.08 -19.12
CA ILE A 258 13.17 5.46 -19.32
C ILE A 258 13.22 6.28 -20.62
N THR A 259 13.58 7.55 -20.51
CA THR A 259 13.96 8.36 -21.65
C THR A 259 15.38 7.96 -22.03
N MET A 260 15.54 7.32 -23.19
CA MET A 260 16.86 7.06 -23.78
C MET A 260 17.40 8.35 -24.37
#